data_501e7e69737c436c5757b5a93ffaf8a5
#
_entry.id   501e7e69737c436c5757b5a93ffaf8a5
#
_cell.length_a   1.000
_cell.length_b   1.000
_cell.length_c   1.000
_cell.angle_alpha   90.00
_cell.angle_beta   90.00
_cell.angle_gamma   90.00
#
_symmetry.space_group_name_H-M   'P 1'
#
loop_
_entity.id
_entity.type
_entity.pdbx_description
1 polymer ?
#
loop_
_entity_poly.entity_id
_entity_poly.type
_entity_poly.pdbx_seq_one_letter_code
_entity_poly.pdbx_strand_id
1 'polypeptide(L)'
;MELTAFLHFGINTFTGREWGDGKEDPALFNPSELDAGQWVKSLKNAGFKMVILTAKHHDGFCLWPTATTKHSVASSPWKNGQGDVVKELRKACDKYDMKFGVYLSPWDRNAECYGDSPRYNEFFVRQLTELLTNYGEVHEVWFDGANGEGPNGKKQIYDWDAFYKTIQRLQPKAVMAIMGDDVRWVGNERGLGRETEWNATVLTPGIYARSTENNKRLGVFSKAEDLGSRKMLEKATELFWYPSEVDVSIRPGWFYHAEEDAKVKSLKHLSDIYFQSVGYNSVLLLNIPPDRKGLINEADVNRLEEFAAYREQIFADNRVKKGRNYWNAISGSEAVYSLEPGSEINLVMLQEDITKGQRVESFVVEALTDNGWKEVGKGTTIGYKRMLRFPVVKASQLRVKIDECRLTAHINQVAAYYAAPLQEV
;
A
#
# COMPACT_ATOMS: atom_id res chain seq x y z
N MET A 1 2.12 -8.49 -4.21
CA MET A 1 1.55 -7.33 -4.95
C MET A 1 2.41 -6.13 -4.62
N GLU A 2 2.70 -5.28 -5.60
CA GLU A 2 3.57 -4.11 -5.40
C GLU A 2 2.80 -2.80 -5.42
N LEU A 3 1.69 -2.79 -6.18
CA LEU A 3 0.90 -1.60 -6.47
C LEU A 3 -0.56 -1.91 -6.25
N THR A 4 -1.14 -1.26 -5.25
CA THR A 4 -2.53 -1.37 -4.83
C THR A 4 -3.17 0.01 -4.79
N ALA A 5 -4.48 0.10 -4.93
CA ALA A 5 -5.20 1.36 -5.00
C ALA A 5 -6.16 1.51 -3.83
N PHE A 6 -6.21 2.71 -3.23
CA PHE A 6 -7.34 3.17 -2.44
C PHE A 6 -8.34 3.92 -3.29
N LEU A 7 -9.60 3.81 -2.93
CA LEU A 7 -10.67 4.68 -3.39
C LEU A 7 -11.35 5.30 -2.17
N HIS A 8 -10.94 6.52 -1.80
CA HIS A 8 -11.67 7.31 -0.82
C HIS A 8 -12.87 7.95 -1.51
N PHE A 9 -14.02 7.34 -1.28
CA PHE A 9 -15.30 7.77 -1.80
C PHE A 9 -16.36 7.61 -0.72
N GLY A 10 -17.24 8.56 -0.57
CA GLY A 10 -18.25 8.54 0.48
C GLY A 10 -18.98 9.86 0.59
N ILE A 11 -19.68 10.07 1.69
CA ILE A 11 -20.41 11.33 1.92
C ILE A 11 -19.45 12.53 1.97
N ASN A 12 -18.19 12.34 2.38
CA ASN A 12 -17.16 13.37 2.42
C ASN A 12 -16.86 13.94 1.02
N THR A 13 -16.96 13.14 -0.03
CA THR A 13 -16.87 13.60 -1.43
C THR A 13 -17.91 14.69 -1.73
N PHE A 14 -19.10 14.64 -1.12
CA PHE A 14 -20.21 15.55 -1.35
C PHE A 14 -20.19 16.74 -0.40
N THR A 15 -19.64 16.59 0.79
CA THR A 15 -19.52 17.69 1.77
C THR A 15 -18.25 18.52 1.59
N GLY A 16 -17.26 18.04 0.85
CA GLY A 16 -15.97 18.69 0.70
C GLY A 16 -15.16 18.69 2.01
N ARG A 17 -15.26 17.63 2.80
CA ARG A 17 -14.52 17.48 4.07
C ARG A 17 -13.65 16.24 4.02
N GLU A 18 -12.44 16.33 4.58
CA GLU A 18 -11.59 15.15 4.78
C GLU A 18 -12.12 14.26 5.91
N TRP A 19 -12.62 14.88 6.97
CA TRP A 19 -13.28 14.21 8.10
C TRP A 19 -14.67 14.79 8.31
N GLY A 20 -15.68 13.97 8.10
CA GLY A 20 -17.05 14.32 8.43
C GLY A 20 -17.25 14.35 9.94
N ASP A 21 -18.35 14.95 10.38
CA ASP A 21 -18.71 15.06 11.80
C ASP A 21 -19.70 13.98 12.28
N GLY A 22 -20.14 13.10 11.36
CA GLY A 22 -21.10 12.02 11.64
C GLY A 22 -22.56 12.48 11.67
N LYS A 23 -22.84 13.71 11.25
CA LYS A 23 -24.19 14.31 11.21
C LYS A 23 -24.62 14.68 9.80
N GLU A 24 -23.84 14.26 8.81
CA GLU A 24 -24.13 14.51 7.41
C GLU A 24 -25.48 13.90 7.04
N ASP A 25 -26.31 14.68 6.33
CA ASP A 25 -27.57 14.16 5.79
C ASP A 25 -27.26 13.13 4.69
N PRO A 26 -27.70 11.87 4.81
CA PRO A 26 -27.57 10.88 3.75
C PRO A 26 -28.06 11.33 2.38
N ALA A 27 -29.00 12.27 2.33
CA ALA A 27 -29.51 12.85 1.08
C ALA A 27 -28.44 13.58 0.24
N LEU A 28 -27.32 13.96 0.85
CA LEU A 28 -26.20 14.58 0.14
C LEU A 28 -25.47 13.57 -0.77
N PHE A 29 -25.51 12.28 -0.44
CA PHE A 29 -24.88 11.24 -1.25
C PHE A 29 -25.74 10.92 -2.47
N ASN A 30 -25.40 11.50 -3.62
CA ASN A 30 -26.15 11.31 -4.87
C ASN A 30 -25.25 11.42 -6.09
N PRO A 31 -24.33 10.45 -6.34
CA PRO A 31 -23.52 10.44 -7.55
C PRO A 31 -24.39 10.26 -8.78
N SER A 32 -24.21 11.13 -9.79
CA SER A 32 -25.04 11.15 -11.00
C SER A 32 -24.68 10.09 -12.04
N GLU A 33 -23.41 9.64 -12.05
CA GLU A 33 -22.82 8.84 -13.12
C GLU A 33 -21.93 7.71 -12.57
N LEU A 34 -22.17 7.23 -11.33
CA LEU A 34 -21.28 6.27 -10.70
C LEU A 34 -21.04 5.04 -11.61
N ASP A 35 -19.77 4.83 -11.94
CA ASP A 35 -19.30 3.70 -12.74
C ASP A 35 -18.04 3.05 -12.11
N ALA A 36 -18.27 2.04 -11.27
CA ALA A 36 -17.20 1.25 -10.70
C ALA A 36 -16.39 0.47 -11.75
N GLY A 37 -16.98 0.24 -12.94
CA GLY A 37 -16.27 -0.36 -14.07
C GLY A 37 -15.20 0.58 -14.62
N GLN A 38 -15.49 1.89 -14.71
CA GLN A 38 -14.50 2.91 -15.08
C GLN A 38 -13.37 2.95 -14.05
N TRP A 39 -13.67 2.90 -12.75
CA TRP A 39 -12.65 2.89 -11.70
C TRP A 39 -11.67 1.73 -11.89
N VAL A 40 -12.21 0.51 -11.91
CA VAL A 40 -11.38 -0.71 -11.98
C VAL A 40 -10.63 -0.81 -13.29
N LYS A 41 -11.24 -0.42 -14.43
CA LYS A 41 -10.59 -0.42 -15.73
C LYS A 41 -9.39 0.55 -15.76
N SER A 42 -9.54 1.78 -15.26
CA SER A 42 -8.47 2.76 -15.19
C SER A 42 -7.32 2.28 -14.32
N LEU A 43 -7.62 1.72 -13.14
CA LEU A 43 -6.62 1.15 -12.25
C LEU A 43 -5.91 -0.06 -12.86
N LYS A 44 -6.65 -0.98 -13.49
CA LYS A 44 -6.08 -2.15 -14.16
C LYS A 44 -5.13 -1.76 -15.27
N ASN A 45 -5.51 -0.81 -16.11
CA ASN A 45 -4.68 -0.27 -17.19
C ASN A 45 -3.40 0.37 -16.64
N ALA A 46 -3.49 1.03 -15.49
CA ALA A 46 -2.33 1.59 -14.80
C ALA A 46 -1.47 0.55 -14.04
N GLY A 47 -1.81 -0.74 -14.11
CA GLY A 47 -1.02 -1.84 -13.57
C GLY A 47 -1.28 -2.17 -12.11
N PHE A 48 -2.32 -1.61 -11.49
CA PHE A 48 -2.74 -1.98 -10.13
C PHE A 48 -3.26 -3.42 -10.10
N LYS A 49 -3.06 -4.08 -8.95
CA LYS A 49 -3.43 -5.49 -8.76
C LYS A 49 -4.57 -5.70 -7.77
N MET A 50 -4.87 -4.70 -6.98
CA MET A 50 -5.93 -4.71 -5.99
C MET A 50 -6.48 -3.30 -5.82
N VAL A 51 -7.77 -3.24 -5.46
CA VAL A 51 -8.45 -1.99 -5.08
C VAL A 51 -9.11 -2.16 -3.73
N ILE A 52 -8.96 -1.18 -2.85
CA ILE A 52 -9.56 -1.11 -1.52
C ILE A 52 -10.50 0.09 -1.48
N LEU A 53 -11.76 -0.13 -1.13
CA LEU A 53 -12.78 0.92 -1.01
C LEU A 53 -12.96 1.31 0.46
N THR A 54 -13.03 2.61 0.74
CA THR A 54 -13.52 3.11 2.04
C THR A 54 -15.01 2.82 2.18
N ALA A 55 -15.35 1.57 2.53
CA ALA A 55 -16.75 1.17 2.68
C ALA A 55 -17.48 1.99 3.76
N LYS A 56 -16.77 2.39 4.81
CA LYS A 56 -17.20 3.35 5.83
C LYS A 56 -15.99 4.13 6.35
N HIS A 57 -16.00 5.46 6.25
CA HIS A 57 -14.99 6.34 6.84
C HIS A 57 -15.40 6.80 8.25
N HIS A 58 -14.68 7.73 8.89
CA HIS A 58 -14.91 8.19 10.27
C HIS A 58 -16.27 8.86 10.48
N ASP A 59 -16.90 9.39 9.43
CA ASP A 59 -18.25 9.94 9.47
C ASP A 59 -19.33 8.89 9.75
N GLY A 60 -19.01 7.60 9.61
CA GLY A 60 -19.92 6.47 9.83
C GLY A 60 -20.88 6.18 8.68
N PHE A 61 -20.78 6.91 7.55
CA PHE A 61 -21.65 6.66 6.39
C PHE A 61 -21.24 5.40 5.66
N CYS A 62 -22.17 4.45 5.53
CA CYS A 62 -21.93 3.15 4.93
C CYS A 62 -22.27 3.16 3.42
N LEU A 63 -21.32 2.76 2.59
CA LEU A 63 -21.49 2.66 1.13
C LEU A 63 -22.25 1.39 0.67
N TRP A 64 -22.78 0.62 1.61
CA TRP A 64 -23.65 -0.55 1.38
C TRP A 64 -24.91 -0.42 2.21
N PRO A 65 -26.01 -1.10 1.81
CA PRO A 65 -27.28 -1.06 2.54
C PRO A 65 -27.20 -1.91 3.83
N THR A 66 -26.43 -1.43 4.79
CA THR A 66 -26.25 -2.11 6.08
C THR A 66 -27.53 -2.18 6.89
N ALA A 67 -27.73 -3.28 7.62
CA ALA A 67 -28.81 -3.42 8.58
C ALA A 67 -28.52 -2.74 9.94
N THR A 68 -27.29 -2.23 10.13
CA THR A 68 -26.83 -1.76 11.44
C THR A 68 -27.15 -0.28 11.73
N THR A 69 -27.27 0.54 10.68
CA THR A 69 -27.56 1.97 10.78
C THR A 69 -28.35 2.48 9.58
N LYS A 70 -29.08 3.58 9.77
CA LYS A 70 -29.68 4.34 8.67
C LYS A 70 -28.72 5.30 7.99
N HIS A 71 -27.54 5.56 8.57
CA HIS A 71 -26.52 6.41 7.98
C HIS A 71 -25.77 5.66 6.87
N SER A 72 -26.44 5.48 5.74
CA SER A 72 -25.95 4.66 4.64
C SER A 72 -26.62 5.05 3.31
N VAL A 73 -26.11 4.49 2.23
CA VAL A 73 -26.67 4.63 0.87
C VAL A 73 -28.15 4.26 0.79
N ALA A 74 -28.66 3.40 1.67
CA ALA A 74 -30.08 3.04 1.72
C ALA A 74 -30.99 4.22 2.12
N SER A 75 -30.46 5.23 2.79
CA SER A 75 -31.17 6.46 3.13
C SER A 75 -30.92 7.62 2.16
N SER A 76 -30.11 7.40 1.14
CA SER A 76 -29.79 8.40 0.12
C SER A 76 -30.79 8.38 -1.04
N PRO A 77 -30.93 9.47 -1.83
CA PRO A 77 -31.74 9.46 -3.04
C PRO A 77 -31.09 8.64 -4.18
N TRP A 78 -29.81 8.33 -4.07
CA TRP A 78 -29.09 7.58 -5.09
C TRP A 78 -29.74 6.22 -5.35
N LYS A 79 -30.09 5.98 -6.63
CA LYS A 79 -30.84 4.77 -7.05
C LYS A 79 -32.10 4.51 -6.21
N ASN A 80 -32.76 5.58 -5.73
CA ASN A 80 -33.96 5.49 -4.87
C ASN A 80 -33.71 4.67 -3.58
N GLY A 81 -32.52 4.79 -2.97
CA GLY A 81 -32.12 4.04 -1.77
C GLY A 81 -31.79 2.56 -2.01
N GLN A 82 -31.71 2.11 -3.26
CA GLN A 82 -31.39 0.72 -3.63
C GLN A 82 -29.94 0.55 -4.10
N GLY A 83 -29.14 1.60 -3.98
CA GLY A 83 -27.75 1.58 -4.37
C GLY A 83 -26.87 0.78 -3.40
N ASP A 84 -25.77 0.20 -3.92
CA ASP A 84 -24.78 -0.53 -3.16
C ASP A 84 -23.42 -0.39 -3.89
N VAL A 85 -22.60 0.56 -3.43
CA VAL A 85 -21.31 0.87 -4.07
C VAL A 85 -20.34 -0.29 -3.91
N VAL A 86 -20.36 -0.97 -2.76
CA VAL A 86 -19.50 -2.12 -2.48
C VAL A 86 -19.79 -3.25 -3.49
N LYS A 87 -21.07 -3.52 -3.74
CA LYS A 87 -21.49 -4.52 -4.72
C LYS A 87 -21.13 -4.15 -6.16
N GLU A 88 -21.25 -2.87 -6.52
CA GLU A 88 -20.89 -2.40 -7.85
C GLU A 88 -19.38 -2.52 -8.08
N LEU A 89 -18.57 -2.13 -7.09
CA LEU A 89 -17.13 -2.31 -7.16
C LEU A 89 -16.73 -3.78 -7.20
N ARG A 90 -17.35 -4.63 -6.37
CA ARG A 90 -17.08 -6.08 -6.41
C ARG A 90 -17.31 -6.69 -7.77
N LYS A 91 -18.45 -6.37 -8.41
CA LYS A 91 -18.76 -6.82 -9.78
C LYS A 91 -17.75 -6.33 -10.81
N ALA A 92 -17.30 -5.09 -10.68
CA ALA A 92 -16.26 -4.54 -11.55
C ALA A 92 -14.92 -5.28 -11.35
N CYS A 93 -14.55 -5.58 -10.10
CA CYS A 93 -13.36 -6.37 -9.80
C CYS A 93 -13.42 -7.77 -10.44
N ASP A 94 -14.56 -8.45 -10.35
CA ASP A 94 -14.74 -9.74 -11.00
C ASP A 94 -14.61 -9.65 -12.52
N LYS A 95 -15.20 -8.62 -13.13
CA LYS A 95 -15.17 -8.41 -14.59
C LYS A 95 -13.76 -8.18 -15.11
N TYR A 96 -12.92 -7.46 -14.37
CA TYR A 96 -11.58 -7.07 -14.81
C TYR A 96 -10.46 -7.89 -14.15
N ASP A 97 -10.76 -8.95 -13.42
CA ASP A 97 -9.79 -9.75 -12.67
C ASP A 97 -8.89 -8.87 -11.79
N MET A 98 -9.52 -8.09 -10.92
CA MET A 98 -8.90 -7.21 -9.94
C MET A 98 -9.19 -7.76 -8.53
N LYS A 99 -8.19 -7.83 -7.69
CA LYS A 99 -8.41 -8.17 -6.28
C LYS A 99 -9.17 -7.06 -5.58
N PHE A 100 -10.03 -7.46 -4.66
CA PHE A 100 -10.96 -6.58 -3.94
C PHE A 100 -10.63 -6.56 -2.45
N GLY A 101 -10.55 -5.38 -1.87
CA GLY A 101 -10.40 -5.14 -0.44
C GLY A 101 -11.40 -4.09 0.06
N VAL A 102 -11.56 -4.04 1.37
CA VAL A 102 -12.43 -3.09 2.04
C VAL A 102 -11.70 -2.39 3.18
N TYR A 103 -11.90 -1.08 3.27
CA TYR A 103 -11.54 -0.30 4.44
C TYR A 103 -12.80 -0.10 5.28
N LEU A 104 -12.75 -0.41 6.55
CA LEU A 104 -13.81 -0.17 7.52
C LEU A 104 -13.24 0.60 8.70
N SER A 105 -13.60 1.90 8.84
CA SER A 105 -13.13 2.71 9.96
C SER A 105 -13.62 2.17 11.29
N PRO A 106 -12.72 1.86 12.22
CA PRO A 106 -13.13 1.55 13.59
C PRO A 106 -13.67 2.78 14.33
N TRP A 107 -13.16 3.96 14.03
CA TRP A 107 -13.72 5.20 14.53
C TRP A 107 -15.03 5.55 13.79
N ASP A 108 -16.08 5.83 14.55
CA ASP A 108 -17.41 6.11 14.02
C ASP A 108 -18.03 7.30 14.75
N ARG A 109 -18.17 8.41 14.04
CA ARG A 109 -18.68 9.66 14.59
C ARG A 109 -20.21 9.77 14.55
N ASN A 110 -20.88 8.81 13.89
CA ASN A 110 -22.34 8.74 13.80
C ASN A 110 -22.96 7.76 14.80
N ALA A 111 -22.34 6.61 15.05
CA ALA A 111 -22.93 5.55 15.86
C ALA A 111 -23.16 6.00 17.31
N GLU A 112 -24.41 6.06 17.75
CA GLU A 112 -24.78 6.47 19.13
C GLU A 112 -24.14 5.56 20.18
N CYS A 113 -23.90 4.30 19.87
CA CYS A 113 -23.26 3.34 20.78
C CYS A 113 -21.73 3.46 20.83
N TYR A 114 -21.10 4.31 20.03
CA TYR A 114 -19.66 4.52 20.07
C TYR A 114 -19.24 5.07 21.44
N GLY A 115 -18.23 4.45 22.06
CA GLY A 115 -17.81 4.75 23.44
C GLY A 115 -18.55 3.95 24.52
N ASP A 116 -19.63 3.22 24.16
CA ASP A 116 -20.15 2.08 24.92
C ASP A 116 -19.49 0.82 24.31
N SER A 117 -18.31 0.48 24.84
CA SER A 117 -17.40 -0.43 24.16
C SER A 117 -18.00 -1.81 23.85
N PRO A 118 -18.72 -2.51 24.75
CA PRO A 118 -19.35 -3.77 24.39
C PRO A 118 -20.34 -3.65 23.23
N ARG A 119 -21.25 -2.67 23.29
CA ARG A 119 -22.28 -2.47 22.27
C ARG A 119 -21.70 -2.07 20.92
N TYR A 120 -20.71 -1.17 20.93
CA TYR A 120 -20.08 -0.76 19.69
C TYR A 120 -19.24 -1.88 19.06
N ASN A 121 -18.53 -2.67 19.85
CA ASN A 121 -17.77 -3.81 19.33
C ASN A 121 -18.69 -4.84 18.65
N GLU A 122 -19.88 -5.12 19.21
CA GLU A 122 -20.88 -5.96 18.54
C GLU A 122 -21.41 -5.31 17.25
N PHE A 123 -21.68 -4.01 17.29
CA PHE A 123 -22.12 -3.24 16.11
C PHE A 123 -21.07 -3.32 14.99
N PHE A 124 -19.80 -3.12 15.31
CA PHE A 124 -18.70 -3.17 14.36
C PHE A 124 -18.51 -4.58 13.77
N VAL A 125 -18.56 -5.61 14.61
CA VAL A 125 -18.50 -7.02 14.16
C VAL A 125 -19.65 -7.35 13.21
N ARG A 126 -20.86 -6.81 13.43
CA ARG A 126 -21.99 -7.00 12.49
C ARG A 126 -21.70 -6.35 11.15
N GLN A 127 -21.22 -5.11 11.11
CA GLN A 127 -20.82 -4.44 9.87
C GLN A 127 -19.73 -5.19 9.13
N LEU A 128 -18.70 -5.63 9.86
CA LEU A 128 -17.61 -6.43 9.32
C LEU A 128 -18.14 -7.76 8.76
N THR A 129 -19.06 -8.42 9.46
CA THR A 129 -19.68 -9.67 8.99
C THR A 129 -20.46 -9.46 7.68
N GLU A 130 -21.24 -8.38 7.57
CA GLU A 130 -21.95 -8.05 6.32
C GLU A 130 -20.98 -7.91 5.14
N LEU A 131 -19.89 -7.15 5.31
CA LEU A 131 -18.89 -6.94 4.27
C LEU A 131 -18.15 -8.23 3.88
N LEU A 132 -17.88 -9.10 4.84
CA LEU A 132 -17.12 -10.33 4.60
C LEU A 132 -17.96 -11.53 4.13
N THR A 133 -19.31 -11.42 4.15
CA THR A 133 -20.20 -12.51 3.73
C THR A 133 -21.00 -12.19 2.45
N ASN A 134 -21.30 -10.91 2.19
CA ASN A 134 -22.23 -10.54 1.12
C ASN A 134 -21.56 -10.27 -0.23
N TYR A 135 -20.23 -10.12 -0.28
CA TYR A 135 -19.50 -9.62 -1.45
C TYR A 135 -18.43 -10.60 -1.99
N GLY A 136 -18.54 -11.89 -1.64
CA GLY A 136 -17.60 -12.91 -2.11
C GLY A 136 -16.22 -12.80 -1.47
N GLU A 137 -15.17 -13.11 -2.22
CA GLU A 137 -13.79 -13.12 -1.69
C GLU A 137 -13.28 -11.70 -1.46
N VAL A 138 -12.82 -11.44 -0.24
CA VAL A 138 -12.15 -10.21 0.17
C VAL A 138 -10.67 -10.53 0.39
N HIS A 139 -9.77 -9.78 -0.26
CA HIS A 139 -8.34 -10.04 -0.23
C HIS A 139 -7.61 -9.23 0.83
N GLU A 140 -8.16 -8.09 1.21
CA GLU A 140 -7.60 -7.25 2.26
C GLU A 140 -8.70 -6.52 3.04
N VAL A 141 -8.54 -6.49 4.37
CA VAL A 141 -9.35 -5.67 5.27
C VAL A 141 -8.42 -4.63 5.89
N TRP A 142 -8.71 -3.37 5.61
CA TRP A 142 -7.89 -2.24 6.04
C TRP A 142 -8.58 -1.51 7.20
N PHE A 143 -7.89 -1.39 8.33
CA PHE A 143 -8.36 -0.68 9.51
C PHE A 143 -7.51 0.56 9.75
N ASP A 144 -8.16 1.70 9.88
CA ASP A 144 -7.54 2.96 10.27
C ASP A 144 -7.13 2.96 11.74
N GLY A 145 -6.02 3.63 12.04
CA GLY A 145 -5.52 3.80 13.39
C GLY A 145 -6.12 5.01 14.14
N ALA A 146 -6.91 5.84 13.48
CA ALA A 146 -7.54 6.97 14.12
C ALA A 146 -8.56 6.52 15.19
N ASN A 147 -8.48 7.13 16.38
CA ASN A 147 -9.37 6.83 17.51
C ASN A 147 -9.73 8.14 18.23
N GLY A 148 -10.75 8.81 17.71
CA GLY A 148 -11.34 10.01 18.29
C GLY A 148 -12.56 9.73 19.19
N GLU A 149 -13.24 10.78 19.54
CA GLU A 149 -14.49 10.73 20.31
C GLU A 149 -15.69 10.48 19.38
N GLY A 150 -16.69 9.81 19.90
CA GLY A 150 -17.99 9.61 19.26
C GLY A 150 -18.98 10.74 19.57
N PRO A 151 -20.27 10.58 19.15
CA PRO A 151 -21.32 11.59 19.39
C PRO A 151 -21.54 11.92 20.85
N ASN A 152 -21.22 11.00 21.75
CA ASN A 152 -21.36 11.13 23.21
C ASN A 152 -20.11 11.69 23.91
N GLY A 153 -19.09 12.12 23.16
CA GLY A 153 -17.81 12.63 23.67
C GLY A 153 -16.91 11.57 24.31
N LYS A 154 -17.18 10.29 24.09
CA LYS A 154 -16.37 9.20 24.63
C LYS A 154 -15.53 8.54 23.54
N LYS A 155 -14.33 8.08 23.93
CA LYS A 155 -13.50 7.21 23.11
C LYS A 155 -13.91 5.75 23.26
N GLN A 156 -13.70 4.97 22.21
CA GLN A 156 -14.00 3.55 22.14
C GLN A 156 -12.78 2.73 22.59
N ILE A 157 -13.03 1.62 23.27
CA ILE A 157 -12.07 0.56 23.47
C ILE A 157 -12.45 -0.56 22.50
N TYR A 158 -11.61 -0.77 21.47
CA TYR A 158 -11.87 -1.76 20.44
C TYR A 158 -11.51 -3.18 20.90
N ASP A 159 -12.40 -4.14 20.59
CA ASP A 159 -12.11 -5.58 20.74
C ASP A 159 -11.47 -6.12 19.46
N TRP A 160 -10.18 -5.84 19.29
CA TRP A 160 -9.44 -6.27 18.12
C TRP A 160 -9.41 -7.79 17.96
N ASP A 161 -9.42 -8.53 19.05
CA ASP A 161 -9.49 -10.00 19.00
C ASP A 161 -10.76 -10.48 18.32
N ALA A 162 -11.90 -9.88 18.64
CA ALA A 162 -13.17 -10.20 18.00
C ALA A 162 -13.14 -9.82 16.51
N PHE A 163 -12.53 -8.69 16.16
CA PHE A 163 -12.42 -8.23 14.76
C PHE A 163 -11.55 -9.19 13.95
N TYR A 164 -10.36 -9.55 14.43
CA TYR A 164 -9.44 -10.46 13.75
C TYR A 164 -10.02 -11.87 13.63
N LYS A 165 -10.62 -12.41 14.69
CA LYS A 165 -11.29 -13.72 14.65
C LYS A 165 -12.43 -13.75 13.65
N THR A 166 -13.16 -12.64 13.49
CA THR A 166 -14.23 -12.52 12.50
C THR A 166 -13.66 -12.62 11.08
N ILE A 167 -12.57 -11.90 10.79
CA ILE A 167 -11.91 -11.96 9.48
C ILE A 167 -11.36 -13.36 9.23
N GLN A 168 -10.58 -13.90 10.16
CA GLN A 168 -9.97 -15.23 10.02
C GLN A 168 -11.01 -16.33 9.79
N ARG A 169 -12.18 -16.23 10.41
CA ARG A 169 -13.28 -17.20 10.24
C ARG A 169 -13.98 -17.06 8.89
N LEU A 170 -14.25 -15.82 8.44
CA LEU A 170 -15.07 -15.57 7.25
C LEU A 170 -14.24 -15.44 5.97
N GLN A 171 -13.02 -14.93 6.06
CA GLN A 171 -12.10 -14.69 4.95
C GLN A 171 -10.68 -15.11 5.35
N PRO A 172 -10.39 -16.40 5.53
CA PRO A 172 -9.12 -16.88 6.11
C PRO A 172 -7.88 -16.58 5.27
N LYS A 173 -8.06 -16.10 4.03
CA LYS A 173 -6.97 -15.69 3.13
C LYS A 173 -6.81 -14.16 3.04
N ALA A 174 -7.72 -13.42 3.66
CA ALA A 174 -7.64 -11.96 3.64
C ALA A 174 -6.47 -11.47 4.50
N VAL A 175 -5.79 -10.47 3.97
CA VAL A 175 -4.72 -9.76 4.68
C VAL A 175 -5.34 -8.67 5.55
N MET A 176 -4.83 -8.48 6.77
CA MET A 176 -5.27 -7.44 7.70
C MET A 176 -4.22 -6.33 7.78
N ALA A 177 -4.56 -5.13 7.33
CA ALA A 177 -3.74 -3.92 7.33
C ALA A 177 -4.46 -2.81 8.10
N ILE A 178 -3.86 -1.86 8.56
CA ILE A 178 -2.56 -1.52 9.14
C ILE A 178 -2.62 -1.65 10.66
N MET A 179 -3.86 -1.72 11.18
CA MET A 179 -4.15 -2.10 12.56
C MET A 179 -4.40 -3.61 12.67
N GLY A 180 -3.73 -4.41 11.83
CA GLY A 180 -3.84 -5.87 11.74
C GLY A 180 -2.49 -6.56 11.86
N ASP A 181 -2.53 -7.88 11.73
CA ASP A 181 -1.38 -8.75 11.99
C ASP A 181 -0.49 -8.98 10.77
N ASP A 182 -0.91 -8.58 9.56
CA ASP A 182 -0.27 -9.02 8.34
C ASP A 182 0.54 -7.93 7.63
N VAL A 183 0.10 -6.67 7.72
CA VAL A 183 0.72 -5.54 7.02
C VAL A 183 0.90 -4.36 7.95
N ARG A 184 2.09 -3.81 7.96
CA ARG A 184 2.50 -2.70 8.81
C ARG A 184 2.42 -1.37 8.06
N TRP A 185 1.84 -0.37 8.68
CA TRP A 185 1.93 1.00 8.18
C TRP A 185 3.37 1.51 8.21
N VAL A 186 3.82 2.11 7.12
CA VAL A 186 5.18 2.68 7.04
C VAL A 186 5.42 3.83 8.03
N GLY A 187 4.35 4.49 8.48
CA GLY A 187 4.42 5.54 9.49
C GLY A 187 4.37 6.97 8.96
N ASN A 188 4.11 7.15 7.68
CA ASN A 188 3.87 8.45 7.05
C ASN A 188 2.91 8.29 5.87
N GLU A 189 2.27 9.39 5.46
CA GLU A 189 1.34 9.48 4.33
C GLU A 189 1.95 10.25 3.13
N ARG A 190 3.28 10.26 3.04
CA ARG A 190 4.01 11.01 2.02
C ARG A 190 4.49 10.16 0.85
N GLY A 191 4.20 8.88 0.86
CA GLY A 191 4.69 7.96 -0.17
C GLY A 191 6.16 7.55 0.02
N LEU A 192 6.71 7.63 1.23
CA LEU A 192 8.11 7.38 1.51
C LEU A 192 8.28 6.08 2.31
N GLY A 193 8.88 5.08 1.67
CA GLY A 193 9.39 3.88 2.32
C GLY A 193 10.70 4.13 3.07
N ARG A 194 11.19 3.11 3.76
CA ARG A 194 12.50 3.15 4.42
C ARG A 194 13.56 2.54 3.52
N GLU A 195 14.71 3.16 3.50
CA GLU A 195 15.84 2.63 2.76
C GLU A 195 16.32 1.28 3.32
N THR A 196 16.29 1.11 4.64
CA THR A 196 16.55 -0.14 5.33
C THR A 196 15.22 -0.76 5.78
N GLU A 197 14.60 -1.57 4.93
CA GLU A 197 13.29 -2.18 5.21
C GLU A 197 13.40 -3.70 5.31
N TRP A 198 12.97 -4.22 6.46
CA TRP A 198 12.90 -5.64 6.75
C TRP A 198 11.44 -6.12 6.79
N ASN A 199 11.14 -7.21 6.08
CA ASN A 199 9.84 -7.85 6.16
C ASN A 199 9.73 -8.80 7.37
N ALA A 200 10.84 -9.40 7.80
CA ALA A 200 10.92 -10.09 9.07
C ALA A 200 11.39 -9.11 10.14
N THR A 201 10.55 -8.78 11.10
CA THR A 201 10.76 -7.72 12.10
C THR A 201 10.63 -8.21 13.51
N VAL A 202 11.25 -7.49 14.46
CA VAL A 202 11.05 -7.71 15.90
C VAL A 202 9.81 -6.97 16.43
N LEU A 203 9.18 -6.12 15.63
CA LEU A 203 7.95 -5.43 15.99
C LEU A 203 6.81 -6.45 16.04
N THR A 204 6.21 -6.63 17.20
CA THR A 204 5.05 -7.50 17.35
C THR A 204 3.85 -6.87 16.64
N PRO A 205 3.20 -7.60 15.70
CA PRO A 205 2.03 -7.11 14.98
C PRO A 205 0.82 -6.88 15.88
N GLY A 206 -0.14 -6.11 15.34
CA GLY A 206 -1.41 -5.84 16.01
C GLY A 206 -1.28 -4.82 17.14
N ILE A 207 -2.35 -4.68 17.88
CA ILE A 207 -2.50 -3.70 18.96
C ILE A 207 -2.92 -4.33 20.28
N TYR A 208 -2.61 -5.58 20.47
CA TYR A 208 -2.84 -6.32 21.72
C TYR A 208 -1.99 -5.77 22.87
N ALA A 209 -2.41 -6.04 24.11
CA ALA A 209 -1.60 -5.76 25.28
C ALA A 209 -0.19 -6.39 25.18
N ARG A 210 -0.10 -7.63 24.69
CA ARG A 210 1.18 -8.33 24.41
C ARG A 210 2.08 -7.54 23.46
N SER A 211 1.53 -6.98 22.38
CA SER A 211 2.29 -6.18 21.42
C SER A 211 2.84 -4.93 22.09
N THR A 212 2.03 -4.27 22.91
CA THR A 212 2.45 -3.08 23.64
C THR A 212 3.61 -3.37 24.60
N GLU A 213 3.53 -4.46 25.37
CA GLU A 213 4.58 -4.85 26.33
C GLU A 213 5.90 -5.20 25.63
N ASN A 214 5.85 -6.06 24.61
CA ASN A 214 7.04 -6.49 23.86
C ASN A 214 7.69 -5.31 23.14
N ASN A 215 6.90 -4.50 22.46
CA ASN A 215 7.41 -3.35 21.71
C ASN A 215 8.01 -2.28 22.64
N LYS A 216 7.41 -2.05 23.83
CA LYS A 216 8.01 -1.20 24.88
C LYS A 216 9.34 -1.76 25.38
N ARG A 217 9.40 -3.06 25.69
CA ARG A 217 10.62 -3.75 26.17
C ARG A 217 11.75 -3.60 25.14
N LEU A 218 11.46 -3.72 23.86
CA LEU A 218 12.43 -3.57 22.76
C LEU A 218 12.72 -2.12 22.39
N GLY A 219 11.89 -1.18 22.83
CA GLY A 219 12.00 0.22 22.44
C GLY A 219 11.65 0.47 20.96
N VAL A 220 10.74 -0.34 20.40
CA VAL A 220 10.33 -0.26 18.99
C VAL A 220 8.88 0.16 18.83
N PHE A 221 8.58 0.74 17.68
CA PHE A 221 7.24 1.17 17.27
C PHE A 221 7.15 1.17 15.73
N SER A 222 5.96 1.29 15.18
CA SER A 222 5.72 1.16 13.72
C SER A 222 6.57 2.08 12.85
N LYS A 223 6.89 3.27 13.35
CA LYS A 223 7.74 4.26 12.64
C LYS A 223 9.25 4.03 12.83
N ALA A 224 9.67 3.05 13.66
CA ALA A 224 11.07 2.80 13.90
C ALA A 224 11.74 2.25 12.63
N GLU A 225 13.01 2.59 12.49
CA GLU A 225 13.86 2.11 11.40
C GLU A 225 14.54 0.79 11.77
N ASP A 226 14.97 0.06 10.75
CA ASP A 226 15.84 -1.11 10.88
C ASP A 226 15.32 -2.18 11.87
N LEU A 227 14.00 -2.46 11.79
CA LEU A 227 13.28 -3.35 12.71
C LEU A 227 13.72 -4.82 12.65
N GLY A 228 14.59 -5.17 11.75
CA GLY A 228 15.12 -6.51 11.58
C GLY A 228 16.64 -6.60 11.69
N SER A 229 17.38 -5.57 12.13
CA SER A 229 18.84 -5.61 12.25
C SER A 229 19.33 -6.64 13.25
N ARG A 230 20.60 -7.07 13.13
CA ARG A 230 21.25 -7.97 14.12
C ARG A 230 21.17 -7.41 15.53
N LYS A 231 21.41 -6.10 15.68
CA LYS A 231 21.32 -5.41 16.99
C LYS A 231 19.92 -5.53 17.61
N MET A 232 18.88 -5.48 16.80
CA MET A 232 17.49 -5.65 17.27
C MET A 232 17.20 -7.11 17.57
N LEU A 233 17.72 -8.04 16.75
CA LEU A 233 17.54 -9.48 16.92
C LEU A 233 18.17 -10.01 18.21
N GLU A 234 19.29 -9.46 18.66
CA GLU A 234 19.95 -9.85 19.93
C GLU A 234 19.04 -9.69 21.15
N LYS A 235 18.07 -8.76 21.07
CA LYS A 235 17.14 -8.45 22.17
C LYS A 235 15.77 -9.11 21.99
N ALA A 236 15.51 -9.66 20.81
CA ALA A 236 14.21 -10.23 20.48
C ALA A 236 14.12 -11.70 20.86
N THR A 237 12.93 -12.13 21.23
CA THR A 237 12.58 -13.54 21.47
C THR A 237 11.76 -14.14 20.33
N GLU A 238 11.17 -13.27 19.49
CA GLU A 238 10.28 -13.65 18.40
C GLU A 238 10.55 -12.78 17.18
N LEU A 239 10.27 -13.31 15.99
CA LEU A 239 10.25 -12.58 14.72
C LEU A 239 8.89 -12.74 14.06
N PHE A 240 8.47 -11.67 13.41
CA PHE A 240 7.19 -11.60 12.72
C PHE A 240 7.40 -11.24 11.27
N TRP A 241 6.70 -11.93 10.37
CA TRP A 241 6.58 -11.50 8.99
C TRP A 241 5.58 -10.36 8.92
N TYR A 242 6.07 -9.14 8.78
CA TYR A 242 5.27 -7.93 8.91
C TYR A 242 5.75 -6.86 7.91
N PRO A 243 5.52 -7.09 6.60
CA PRO A 243 5.93 -6.17 5.54
C PRO A 243 5.25 -4.81 5.68
N SER A 244 5.92 -3.76 5.17
CA SER A 244 5.39 -2.40 5.22
C SER A 244 4.55 -2.08 3.99
N GLU A 245 3.50 -1.28 4.22
CA GLU A 245 2.69 -0.61 3.20
C GLU A 245 2.89 0.89 3.30
N VAL A 246 3.10 1.52 2.14
CA VAL A 246 3.28 2.96 1.97
C VAL A 246 2.02 3.50 1.33
N ASP A 247 1.25 4.26 2.08
CA ASP A 247 0.03 4.91 1.61
C ASP A 247 0.26 6.38 1.27
N VAL A 248 -0.38 6.84 0.21
CA VAL A 248 -0.32 8.24 -0.24
C VAL A 248 -1.46 8.53 -1.21
N SER A 249 -1.98 9.75 -1.21
CA SER A 249 -2.97 10.16 -2.20
C SER A 249 -2.30 10.74 -3.46
N ILE A 250 -2.91 10.50 -4.62
CA ILE A 250 -2.52 11.17 -5.89
C ILE A 250 -2.79 12.68 -5.84
N ARG A 251 -3.70 13.12 -4.97
CA ARG A 251 -4.11 14.50 -4.72
C ARG A 251 -3.60 15.01 -3.38
N PRO A 252 -3.74 16.30 -3.05
CA PRO A 252 -3.39 16.83 -1.73
C PRO A 252 -4.16 16.17 -0.60
N GLY A 253 -5.48 16.01 -0.74
CA GLY A 253 -6.37 15.36 0.21
C GLY A 253 -6.65 13.89 -0.10
N TRP A 254 -7.36 13.20 0.81
CA TRP A 254 -7.81 11.82 0.61
C TRP A 254 -9.10 11.74 -0.20
N PHE A 255 -10.04 12.67 0.01
CA PHE A 255 -11.26 12.78 -0.79
C PHE A 255 -11.08 13.75 -1.96
N TYR A 256 -11.97 13.63 -2.95
CA TYR A 256 -11.94 14.48 -4.14
C TYR A 256 -12.40 15.91 -3.84
N HIS A 257 -11.63 16.88 -4.31
CA HIS A 257 -11.96 18.30 -4.33
C HIS A 257 -11.70 18.85 -5.74
N ALA A 258 -12.72 19.49 -6.36
CA ALA A 258 -12.61 19.96 -7.74
C ALA A 258 -11.52 21.04 -7.92
N GLU A 259 -11.30 21.90 -6.90
CA GLU A 259 -10.25 22.91 -6.90
C GLU A 259 -8.82 22.34 -6.85
N GLU A 260 -8.69 21.02 -6.72
CA GLU A 260 -7.42 20.31 -6.70
C GLU A 260 -7.09 19.60 -8.02
N ASP A 261 -7.92 19.72 -9.05
CA ASP A 261 -7.67 19.06 -10.34
C ASP A 261 -6.31 19.44 -10.95
N ALA A 262 -5.89 20.69 -10.76
CA ALA A 262 -4.56 21.16 -11.18
C ALA A 262 -3.42 20.76 -10.22
N LYS A 263 -3.72 20.11 -9.07
CA LYS A 263 -2.76 19.74 -8.04
C LYS A 263 -2.52 18.22 -7.98
N VAL A 264 -3.00 17.48 -8.97
CA VAL A 264 -2.66 16.06 -9.14
C VAL A 264 -1.14 15.93 -9.21
N LYS A 265 -0.57 15.02 -8.41
CA LYS A 265 0.88 14.82 -8.36
C LYS A 265 1.47 14.64 -9.76
N SER A 266 2.59 15.31 -10.03
CA SER A 266 3.28 15.21 -11.33
C SER A 266 3.77 13.78 -11.59
N LEU A 267 4.00 13.43 -12.85
CA LEU A 267 4.59 12.15 -13.23
C LEU A 267 5.91 11.88 -12.49
N LYS A 268 6.75 12.93 -12.38
CA LYS A 268 8.01 12.84 -11.63
C LYS A 268 7.77 12.47 -10.17
N HIS A 269 6.83 13.16 -9.51
CA HIS A 269 6.52 12.92 -8.11
C HIS A 269 5.98 11.49 -7.88
N LEU A 270 5.05 11.01 -8.71
CA LEU A 270 4.55 9.63 -8.62
C LEU A 270 5.65 8.59 -8.88
N SER A 271 6.56 8.89 -9.82
CA SER A 271 7.69 8.03 -10.10
C SER A 271 8.67 7.98 -8.91
N ASP A 272 8.94 9.12 -8.27
CA ASP A 272 9.77 9.17 -7.07
C ASP A 272 9.14 8.38 -5.92
N ILE A 273 7.83 8.51 -5.71
CA ILE A 273 7.08 7.69 -4.74
C ILE A 273 7.24 6.19 -5.05
N TYR A 274 7.08 5.78 -6.31
CA TYR A 274 7.22 4.38 -6.71
C TYR A 274 8.63 3.83 -6.41
N PHE A 275 9.67 4.57 -6.76
CA PHE A 275 11.05 4.16 -6.49
C PHE A 275 11.40 4.16 -5.00
N GLN A 276 10.77 5.04 -4.21
CA GLN A 276 11.02 5.15 -2.76
C GLN A 276 10.06 4.30 -1.90
N SER A 277 9.12 3.60 -2.49
CA SER A 277 8.23 2.64 -1.83
C SER A 277 8.48 1.22 -2.33
N VAL A 278 8.07 0.91 -3.54
CA VAL A 278 8.28 -0.41 -4.17
C VAL A 278 9.77 -0.70 -4.33
N GLY A 279 10.54 0.31 -4.72
CA GLY A 279 12.00 0.21 -4.84
C GLY A 279 12.73 0.09 -3.50
N TYR A 280 12.03 0.26 -2.37
CA TYR A 280 12.53 0.08 -1.01
C TYR A 280 11.81 -1.06 -0.27
N ASN A 281 11.44 -2.11 -1.00
CA ASN A 281 10.89 -3.34 -0.45
C ASN A 281 9.54 -3.18 0.27
N SER A 282 8.72 -2.21 -0.12
CA SER A 282 7.40 -1.95 0.44
C SER A 282 6.30 -2.09 -0.62
N VAL A 283 5.05 -2.25 -0.18
CA VAL A 283 3.88 -2.13 -1.06
C VAL A 283 3.52 -0.65 -1.19
N LEU A 284 3.16 -0.20 -2.38
CA LEU A 284 2.57 1.13 -2.59
C LEU A 284 1.05 1.02 -2.66
N LEU A 285 0.37 1.69 -1.74
CA LEU A 285 -1.08 1.89 -1.72
C LEU A 285 -1.36 3.35 -2.13
N LEU A 286 -1.70 3.56 -3.40
CA LEU A 286 -1.99 4.88 -3.95
C LEU A 286 -3.50 5.15 -3.90
N ASN A 287 -3.89 6.27 -3.31
CA ASN A 287 -5.29 6.69 -3.28
C ASN A 287 -5.65 7.50 -4.52
N ILE A 288 -6.75 7.12 -5.18
CA ILE A 288 -7.32 7.78 -6.35
C ILE A 288 -8.80 8.04 -6.06
N PRO A 289 -9.17 9.21 -5.50
CA PRO A 289 -10.53 9.46 -5.06
C PRO A 289 -11.48 9.74 -6.22
N PRO A 290 -12.60 8.99 -6.36
CA PRO A 290 -13.64 9.33 -7.31
C PRO A 290 -14.31 10.68 -7.01
N ASP A 291 -14.73 11.37 -8.05
CA ASP A 291 -15.39 12.68 -7.98
C ASP A 291 -16.88 12.59 -7.57
N ARG A 292 -17.56 13.75 -7.49
CA ARG A 292 -19.00 13.81 -7.13
C ARG A 292 -19.93 13.16 -8.15
N LYS A 293 -19.49 12.97 -9.39
CA LYS A 293 -20.25 12.19 -10.36
C LYS A 293 -20.18 10.69 -10.08
N GLY A 294 -19.15 10.25 -9.38
CA GLY A 294 -18.84 8.85 -9.13
C GLY A 294 -17.91 8.25 -10.19
N LEU A 295 -17.03 9.07 -10.76
CA LEU A 295 -16.01 8.67 -11.73
C LEU A 295 -14.61 9.04 -11.19
N ILE A 296 -13.59 8.28 -11.55
CA ILE A 296 -12.22 8.79 -11.43
C ILE A 296 -12.08 9.93 -12.43
N ASN A 297 -11.66 11.10 -11.93
CA ASN A 297 -11.53 12.32 -12.72
C ASN A 297 -10.51 12.14 -13.86
N GLU A 298 -10.75 12.80 -14.98
CA GLU A 298 -9.90 12.70 -16.18
C GLU A 298 -8.44 13.10 -15.89
N ALA A 299 -8.22 14.09 -15.03
CA ALA A 299 -6.86 14.48 -14.63
C ALA A 299 -6.10 13.35 -13.93
N ASP A 300 -6.79 12.60 -13.07
CA ASP A 300 -6.19 11.42 -12.39
C ASP A 300 -5.97 10.28 -13.37
N VAL A 301 -6.95 9.99 -14.25
CA VAL A 301 -6.84 8.94 -15.29
C VAL A 301 -5.63 9.20 -16.19
N ASN A 302 -5.51 10.40 -16.73
CA ASN A 302 -4.40 10.80 -17.61
C ASN A 302 -3.05 10.63 -16.88
N ARG A 303 -2.97 11.05 -15.62
CA ARG A 303 -1.76 10.89 -14.80
C ARG A 303 -1.40 9.43 -14.55
N LEU A 304 -2.39 8.59 -14.30
CA LEU A 304 -2.17 7.15 -14.13
C LEU A 304 -1.70 6.48 -15.42
N GLU A 305 -2.21 6.89 -16.57
CA GLU A 305 -1.77 6.39 -17.89
C GLU A 305 -0.32 6.80 -18.19
N GLU A 306 0.04 8.06 -17.93
CA GLU A 306 1.43 8.53 -18.04
C GLU A 306 2.37 7.75 -17.13
N PHE A 307 1.95 7.52 -15.89
CA PHE A 307 2.73 6.76 -14.91
C PHE A 307 2.90 5.30 -15.30
N ALA A 308 1.85 4.68 -15.86
CA ALA A 308 1.94 3.31 -16.38
C ALA A 308 2.91 3.25 -17.57
N ALA A 309 2.73 4.12 -18.56
CA ALA A 309 3.56 4.16 -19.76
C ALA A 309 5.05 4.38 -19.42
N TYR A 310 5.36 5.27 -18.49
CA TYR A 310 6.73 5.52 -18.05
C TYR A 310 7.35 4.28 -17.40
N ARG A 311 6.63 3.58 -16.52
CA ARG A 311 7.13 2.34 -15.92
C ARG A 311 7.30 1.23 -16.96
N GLU A 312 6.34 1.06 -17.86
CA GLU A 312 6.43 0.08 -18.94
C GLU A 312 7.65 0.34 -19.83
N GLN A 313 7.89 1.59 -20.20
CA GLN A 313 9.06 1.98 -20.99
C GLN A 313 10.37 1.63 -20.27
N ILE A 314 10.48 1.88 -18.97
CA ILE A 314 11.67 1.56 -18.18
C ILE A 314 11.93 0.04 -18.17
N PHE A 315 10.90 -0.72 -17.78
CA PHE A 315 11.07 -2.15 -17.49
C PHE A 315 10.96 -3.06 -18.72
N ALA A 316 10.61 -2.52 -19.91
CA ALA A 316 10.57 -3.27 -21.15
C ALA A 316 11.96 -3.73 -21.63
N ASP A 317 13.02 -2.99 -21.30
CA ASP A 317 14.36 -3.20 -21.86
C ASP A 317 15.43 -3.40 -20.77
N ASN A 318 15.51 -4.63 -20.28
CA ASN A 318 16.56 -5.02 -19.36
C ASN A 318 17.90 -5.16 -20.08
N ARG A 319 18.86 -4.30 -19.75
CA ARG A 319 20.19 -4.24 -20.34
C ARG A 319 21.12 -5.38 -19.90
N VAL A 320 20.76 -6.13 -18.87
CA VAL A 320 21.52 -7.33 -18.47
C VAL A 320 21.27 -8.44 -19.49
N LYS A 321 22.33 -8.95 -20.12
CA LYS A 321 22.22 -10.05 -21.08
C LYS A 321 21.54 -11.27 -20.46
N LYS A 322 20.76 -11.96 -21.27
CA LYS A 322 20.11 -13.21 -20.84
C LYS A 322 21.18 -14.21 -20.37
N GLY A 323 21.00 -14.68 -19.15
CA GLY A 323 21.92 -15.60 -18.48
C GLY A 323 21.35 -16.06 -17.15
N ARG A 324 22.19 -16.69 -16.33
CA ARG A 324 21.80 -17.15 -15.00
C ARG A 324 21.72 -15.96 -14.04
N ASN A 325 20.50 -15.42 -13.81
CA ASN A 325 20.28 -14.32 -12.89
C ASN A 325 20.18 -14.75 -11.40
N TYR A 326 20.15 -16.08 -11.16
CA TYR A 326 20.10 -16.63 -9.81
C TYR A 326 21.51 -16.82 -9.24
N TRP A 327 21.73 -16.31 -8.05
CA TRP A 327 23.01 -16.37 -7.36
C TRP A 327 22.81 -16.60 -5.85
N ASN A 328 23.51 -17.62 -5.33
CA ASN A 328 23.62 -17.85 -3.89
C ASN A 328 24.82 -17.04 -3.36
N ALA A 329 24.53 -15.94 -2.67
CA ALA A 329 25.52 -15.03 -2.16
C ALA A 329 25.85 -15.32 -0.68
N ILE A 330 27.11 -15.17 -0.35
CA ILE A 330 27.59 -15.10 1.04
C ILE A 330 28.29 -13.76 1.25
N SER A 331 28.52 -13.37 2.51
CA SER A 331 29.26 -12.13 2.82
C SER A 331 30.62 -12.11 2.11
N GLY A 332 30.94 -10.97 1.50
CA GLY A 332 32.15 -10.77 0.73
C GLY A 332 32.14 -11.34 -0.69
N SER A 333 31.07 -11.99 -1.13
CA SER A 333 30.98 -12.54 -2.49
C SER A 333 30.49 -11.50 -3.51
N GLU A 334 30.87 -11.72 -4.79
CA GLU A 334 30.44 -10.86 -5.89
C GLU A 334 29.97 -11.67 -7.10
N ALA A 335 29.13 -11.07 -7.93
CA ALA A 335 28.72 -11.60 -9.22
C ALA A 335 28.80 -10.51 -10.28
N VAL A 336 29.25 -10.90 -11.50
CA VAL A 336 29.42 -9.99 -12.63
C VAL A 336 28.44 -10.39 -13.73
N TYR A 337 27.76 -9.39 -14.28
CA TYR A 337 26.76 -9.53 -15.33
C TYR A 337 27.17 -8.71 -16.56
N SER A 338 27.17 -9.32 -17.72
CA SER A 338 27.40 -8.59 -18.96
C SER A 338 26.19 -7.79 -19.36
N LEU A 339 26.40 -6.57 -19.83
CA LEU A 339 25.35 -5.72 -20.39
C LEU A 339 25.35 -5.82 -21.92
N GLU A 340 24.23 -5.44 -22.54
CA GLU A 340 24.17 -5.29 -23.97
C GLU A 340 25.19 -4.22 -24.46
N PRO A 341 25.80 -4.38 -25.62
CA PRO A 341 26.83 -3.44 -26.11
C PRO A 341 26.33 -2.01 -26.17
N GLY A 342 27.11 -1.09 -25.62
CA GLY A 342 26.78 0.35 -25.63
C GLY A 342 25.69 0.77 -24.66
N SER A 343 25.35 -0.08 -23.68
CA SER A 343 24.30 0.21 -22.71
C SER A 343 24.55 1.48 -21.90
N GLU A 344 23.59 2.38 -21.94
CA GLU A 344 23.43 3.43 -20.95
C GLU A 344 22.45 2.97 -19.88
N ILE A 345 22.84 3.10 -18.63
CA ILE A 345 22.04 2.71 -17.47
C ILE A 345 22.04 3.79 -16.41
N ASN A 346 20.95 3.90 -15.67
CA ASN A 346 20.82 4.79 -14.51
C ASN A 346 19.90 4.21 -13.44
N LEU A 347 19.51 2.94 -13.59
CA LEU A 347 18.65 2.21 -12.67
C LEU A 347 19.10 0.74 -12.60
N VAL A 348 19.32 0.24 -11.39
CA VAL A 348 19.53 -1.18 -11.13
C VAL A 348 18.43 -1.70 -10.23
N MET A 349 17.91 -2.88 -10.53
CA MET A 349 16.93 -3.59 -9.72
C MET A 349 17.51 -4.92 -9.25
N LEU A 350 17.44 -5.15 -7.94
CA LEU A 350 17.86 -6.37 -7.26
C LEU A 350 16.66 -6.99 -6.55
N GLN A 351 16.58 -8.33 -6.53
CA GLN A 351 15.56 -9.05 -5.77
C GLN A 351 16.15 -10.28 -5.09
N GLU A 352 15.74 -10.52 -3.85
CA GLU A 352 15.95 -11.78 -3.15
C GLU A 352 14.75 -12.70 -3.34
N ASP A 353 14.97 -14.00 -3.34
CA ASP A 353 13.93 -15.00 -3.16
C ASP A 353 13.50 -15.02 -1.68
N ILE A 354 12.54 -14.15 -1.34
CA ILE A 354 12.06 -13.97 0.02
C ILE A 354 11.37 -15.21 0.60
N THR A 355 11.01 -16.20 -0.22
CA THR A 355 10.50 -17.49 0.27
C THR A 355 11.57 -18.27 1.04
N LYS A 356 12.85 -17.92 0.83
CA LYS A 356 14.01 -18.44 1.55
C LYS A 356 14.53 -17.48 2.62
N GLY A 357 13.84 -16.36 2.81
CA GLY A 357 14.13 -15.31 3.77
C GLY A 357 14.90 -14.14 3.16
N GLN A 358 14.67 -12.95 3.71
CA GLN A 358 15.43 -11.74 3.43
C GLN A 358 16.73 -11.76 4.23
N ARG A 359 17.87 -11.66 3.58
CA ARG A 359 19.18 -11.96 4.21
C ARG A 359 20.26 -10.93 3.99
N VAL A 360 20.18 -10.13 2.91
CA VAL A 360 21.19 -9.10 2.61
C VAL A 360 21.09 -7.97 3.63
N GLU A 361 22.26 -7.57 4.17
CA GLU A 361 22.41 -6.48 5.14
C GLU A 361 23.15 -5.28 4.57
N SER A 362 24.07 -5.51 3.63
CA SER A 362 24.71 -4.45 2.86
C SER A 362 25.25 -4.96 1.53
N PHE A 363 25.20 -4.09 0.53
CA PHE A 363 25.67 -4.41 -0.82
C PHE A 363 26.14 -3.15 -1.55
N VAL A 364 27.02 -3.39 -2.57
CA VAL A 364 27.52 -2.36 -3.48
C VAL A 364 27.27 -2.81 -4.92
N VAL A 365 26.94 -1.85 -5.78
CA VAL A 365 26.79 -2.03 -7.22
C VAL A 365 27.82 -1.17 -7.94
N GLU A 366 28.58 -1.80 -8.84
CA GLU A 366 29.58 -1.14 -9.68
C GLU A 366 29.28 -1.40 -11.15
N ALA A 367 29.60 -0.43 -12.00
CA ALA A 367 29.52 -0.52 -13.45
C ALA A 367 30.92 -0.45 -14.08
N LEU A 368 31.21 -1.31 -15.04
CA LEU A 368 32.44 -1.27 -15.81
C LEU A 368 32.30 -0.29 -16.96
N THR A 369 32.94 0.87 -16.80
CA THR A 369 33.01 1.96 -17.78
C THR A 369 34.34 1.90 -18.54
N ASP A 370 34.53 2.78 -19.51
CA ASP A 370 35.82 2.92 -20.22
C ASP A 370 36.99 3.28 -19.29
N ASN A 371 36.68 3.85 -18.10
CA ASN A 371 37.64 4.23 -17.06
C ASN A 371 37.81 3.18 -15.95
N GLY A 372 37.30 1.98 -16.16
CA GLY A 372 37.32 0.90 -15.17
C GLY A 372 36.03 0.82 -14.31
N TRP A 373 36.10 0.03 -13.26
CA TRP A 373 34.97 -0.16 -12.34
C TRP A 373 34.67 1.13 -11.56
N LYS A 374 33.43 1.53 -11.59
CA LYS A 374 32.89 2.70 -10.89
C LYS A 374 31.73 2.26 -10.00
N GLU A 375 31.77 2.60 -8.72
CA GLU A 375 30.61 2.47 -7.83
C GLU A 375 29.48 3.38 -8.36
N VAL A 376 28.30 2.78 -8.59
CA VAL A 376 27.10 3.49 -9.04
C VAL A 376 26.04 3.55 -7.96
N GLY A 377 26.13 2.70 -6.94
CA GLY A 377 25.24 2.73 -5.81
C GLY A 377 25.57 1.67 -4.77
N LYS A 378 25.05 1.89 -3.58
CA LYS A 378 25.14 0.95 -2.45
C LYS A 378 23.85 1.00 -1.66
N GLY A 379 23.61 0.01 -0.85
CA GLY A 379 22.43 -0.06 0.01
C GLY A 379 22.58 -1.07 1.13
N THR A 380 21.55 -1.15 1.94
CA THR A 380 21.47 -2.08 3.06
C THR A 380 20.68 -3.33 2.66
N THR A 381 19.35 -3.30 2.76
CA THR A 381 18.50 -4.45 2.45
C THR A 381 18.14 -4.50 0.97
N ILE A 382 17.94 -5.72 0.45
CA ILE A 382 17.35 -5.96 -0.86
C ILE A 382 15.88 -6.38 -0.71
N GLY A 383 15.62 -7.51 -0.09
CA GLY A 383 14.27 -8.05 0.08
C GLY A 383 13.61 -8.43 -1.23
N TYR A 384 12.27 -8.31 -1.26
CA TYR A 384 11.49 -8.61 -2.46
C TYR A 384 11.92 -7.78 -3.66
N LYS A 385 12.23 -6.47 -3.45
CA LYS A 385 12.70 -5.56 -4.51
C LYS A 385 13.48 -4.38 -3.95
N ARG A 386 14.65 -4.16 -4.51
CA ARG A 386 15.46 -2.97 -4.28
C ARG A 386 15.80 -2.32 -5.61
N MET A 387 15.56 -1.03 -5.74
CA MET A 387 15.92 -0.22 -6.90
C MET A 387 16.89 0.87 -6.50
N LEU A 388 17.96 1.01 -7.26
CA LEU A 388 18.97 2.06 -7.10
C LEU A 388 18.96 2.96 -8.33
N ARG A 389 18.76 4.26 -8.16
CA ARG A 389 18.87 5.28 -9.20
C ARG A 389 20.19 6.02 -9.04
N PHE A 390 20.84 6.31 -10.14
CA PHE A 390 22.12 7.02 -10.20
C PHE A 390 22.23 7.83 -11.50
N PRO A 391 23.23 8.74 -11.64
CA PRO A 391 23.49 9.43 -12.90
C PRO A 391 23.77 8.46 -14.02
N VAL A 392 23.34 8.78 -15.23
CA VAL A 392 23.56 7.93 -16.43
C VAL A 392 25.03 7.57 -16.57
N VAL A 393 25.30 6.28 -16.75
CA VAL A 393 26.63 5.76 -17.07
C VAL A 393 26.54 4.83 -18.28
N LYS A 394 27.56 4.90 -19.17
CA LYS A 394 27.76 3.93 -20.23
C LYS A 394 28.64 2.81 -19.69
N ALA A 395 28.14 1.58 -19.74
CA ALA A 395 28.81 0.44 -19.13
C ALA A 395 28.70 -0.83 -19.97
N SER A 396 29.70 -1.70 -19.84
CA SER A 396 29.75 -3.02 -20.49
C SER A 396 29.43 -4.17 -19.55
N GLN A 397 29.59 -3.97 -18.24
CA GLN A 397 29.30 -4.97 -17.21
C GLN A 397 28.76 -4.29 -15.96
N LEU A 398 28.01 -5.04 -15.17
CA LEU A 398 27.55 -4.70 -13.83
C LEU A 398 28.13 -5.71 -12.85
N ARG A 399 28.65 -5.26 -11.72
CA ARG A 399 29.11 -6.09 -10.62
C ARG A 399 28.29 -5.79 -9.38
N VAL A 400 27.71 -6.82 -8.77
CA VAL A 400 27.01 -6.75 -7.49
C VAL A 400 27.87 -7.45 -6.45
N LYS A 401 28.22 -6.73 -5.39
CA LYS A 401 28.96 -7.23 -4.22
C LYS A 401 28.02 -7.28 -3.04
N ILE A 402 27.95 -8.41 -2.35
CA ILE A 402 27.25 -8.52 -1.07
C ILE A 402 28.31 -8.39 0.02
N ASP A 403 28.37 -7.22 0.66
CA ASP A 403 29.35 -6.98 1.72
C ASP A 403 29.00 -7.80 2.96
N GLU A 404 27.72 -7.76 3.37
CA GLU A 404 27.21 -8.51 4.52
C GLU A 404 25.84 -9.13 4.24
N CYS A 405 25.67 -10.37 4.68
CA CYS A 405 24.38 -11.06 4.70
C CYS A 405 24.29 -12.07 5.85
N ARG A 406 23.06 -12.44 6.19
CA ARG A 406 22.75 -13.51 7.16
C ARG A 406 22.66 -14.83 6.43
N LEU A 407 23.50 -15.79 6.75
CA LEU A 407 23.54 -17.06 6.06
C LEU A 407 23.72 -16.84 4.53
N THR A 408 23.25 -17.79 3.71
CA THR A 408 23.26 -17.64 2.26
C THR A 408 22.08 -16.79 1.79
N ALA A 409 22.34 -15.65 1.15
CA ALA A 409 21.34 -14.85 0.48
C ALA A 409 21.03 -15.42 -0.92
N HIS A 410 19.78 -15.46 -1.29
CA HIS A 410 19.32 -16.00 -2.56
C HIS A 410 18.87 -14.86 -3.48
N ILE A 411 19.80 -14.34 -4.27
CA ILE A 411 19.50 -13.31 -5.28
C ILE A 411 18.86 -13.99 -6.48
N ASN A 412 17.61 -13.66 -6.78
CA ASN A 412 16.87 -14.27 -7.88
C ASN A 412 16.71 -13.35 -9.09
N GLN A 413 17.02 -12.06 -8.95
CA GLN A 413 17.05 -11.12 -10.07
C GLN A 413 18.11 -10.03 -9.89
N VAL A 414 18.83 -9.77 -10.97
CA VAL A 414 19.67 -8.59 -11.18
C VAL A 414 19.31 -8.04 -12.55
N ALA A 415 18.90 -6.78 -12.61
CA ALA A 415 18.50 -6.13 -13.84
C ALA A 415 19.02 -4.68 -13.87
N ALA A 416 19.28 -4.18 -15.05
CA ALA A 416 19.73 -2.81 -15.28
C ALA A 416 18.88 -2.15 -16.37
N TYR A 417 18.51 -0.90 -16.16
CA TYR A 417 17.59 -0.16 -17.02
C TYR A 417 18.07 1.26 -17.26
N TYR A 418 17.50 1.87 -18.27
CA TYR A 418 17.56 3.30 -18.50
C TYR A 418 16.19 3.90 -18.23
N ALA A 419 16.11 4.75 -17.23
CA ALA A 419 14.94 5.56 -16.92
C ALA A 419 15.16 6.99 -17.48
N ALA A 420 14.36 7.41 -18.45
CA ALA A 420 14.47 8.75 -19.00
C ALA A 420 14.25 9.79 -17.89
N PRO A 421 15.12 10.82 -17.78
CA PRO A 421 14.95 11.86 -16.78
C PRO A 421 13.62 12.59 -16.95
N LEU A 422 12.85 12.73 -15.86
CA LEU A 422 11.63 13.51 -15.82
C LEU A 422 11.94 14.91 -15.30
N GLN A 423 11.38 15.92 -15.96
CA GLN A 423 11.46 17.32 -15.52
C GLN A 423 10.36 17.60 -14.49
N GLU A 424 10.63 18.51 -13.55
CA GLU A 424 9.58 19.13 -12.75
C GLU A 424 8.83 20.10 -13.63
N VAL A 425 7.54 19.82 -13.88
CA VAL A 425 6.62 20.69 -14.58
C VAL A 425 5.77 21.40 -13.53
#